data_034ee4776b7c063c3aebf176ced2baf8
#
_entry.id   034ee4776b7c063c3aebf176ced2baf8
#
_cell.length_a   1.000
_cell.length_b   1.000
_cell.length_c   1.000
_cell.angle_alpha   90.00
_cell.angle_beta   90.00
_cell.angle_gamma   90.00
#
_symmetry.space_group_name_H-M   'P 1'
#
loop_
_entity.id
_entity.type
_entity.pdbx_description
1 polymer ?
#
loop_
_entity_poly.entity_id
_entity_poly.type
_entity_poly.pdbx_seq_one_letter_code
_entity_poly.pdbx_strand_id
1 'polypeptide(L)'
;MWLKFIAVNNKINIKHCKNGGEHKIGKYFLDGYDISTYTGYEFHGGMFHGCPRCFKSSTFNTIKQETMGYIFVQHTNRINYLKKFLNNLIEIWECQWDQLVKENPQITELIKNEKDIRPDLKPRDALFGGRTNAALLYYKAKWNEKIKYVDFTSVYPSVMKTCKFPVGFPQVISENFDSIDNYFGLIHCQLLPPQNI
;
A
#
# COMPACT_ATOMS: atom_id res chain seq x y z
N MET A 1 -3.64 -6.75 9.64
CA MET A 1 -3.98 -6.97 11.06
C MET A 1 -4.83 -8.22 11.27
N TRP A 2 -6.02 -8.33 10.66
CA TRP A 2 -6.88 -9.51 10.75
C TRP A 2 -6.19 -10.83 10.37
N LEU A 3 -5.49 -10.90 9.24
CA LEU A 3 -4.75 -12.09 8.80
C LEU A 3 -3.72 -12.56 9.83
N LYS A 4 -3.03 -11.62 10.46
CA LYS A 4 -2.06 -11.96 11.48
C LYS A 4 -2.74 -12.50 12.76
N PHE A 5 -3.85 -11.90 13.15
CA PHE A 5 -4.67 -12.42 14.24
C PHE A 5 -5.06 -13.88 13.99
N ILE A 6 -5.55 -14.21 12.78
CA ILE A 6 -5.88 -15.59 12.41
C ILE A 6 -4.64 -16.49 12.41
N ALA A 7 -3.53 -16.01 11.82
CA ALA A 7 -2.30 -16.79 11.74
C ALA A 7 -1.76 -17.18 13.13
N VAL A 8 -1.76 -16.22 14.07
CA VAL A 8 -1.32 -16.46 15.45
C VAL A 8 -2.25 -17.39 16.20
N ASN A 9 -3.56 -17.14 16.15
CA ASN A 9 -4.54 -17.96 16.90
C ASN A 9 -4.61 -19.41 16.41
N ASN A 10 -4.49 -19.61 15.11
CA ASN A 10 -4.62 -20.95 14.52
C ASN A 10 -3.25 -21.62 14.28
N LYS A 11 -2.14 -20.94 14.59
CA LYS A 11 -0.76 -21.40 14.35
C LYS A 11 -0.53 -21.85 12.91
N ILE A 12 -1.02 -21.06 11.96
CA ILE A 12 -0.92 -21.29 10.51
C ILE A 12 -0.06 -20.21 9.84
N ASN A 13 0.52 -20.56 8.70
CA ASN A 13 1.27 -19.62 7.89
C ASN A 13 0.40 -19.11 6.73
N ILE A 14 -0.03 -17.87 6.80
CA ILE A 14 -0.83 -17.23 5.77
C ILE A 14 0.09 -16.34 4.92
N LYS A 15 0.22 -16.69 3.64
CA LYS A 15 0.91 -15.84 2.65
C LYS A 15 0.05 -14.61 2.33
N HIS A 16 0.63 -13.41 2.37
CA HIS A 16 -0.04 -12.15 2.08
C HIS A 16 0.94 -11.11 1.52
N CYS A 17 0.50 -9.92 1.18
CA CYS A 17 1.31 -8.88 0.52
C CYS A 17 2.64 -8.56 1.23
N LYS A 18 2.73 -8.72 2.57
CA LYS A 18 3.94 -8.40 3.35
C LYS A 18 4.88 -9.60 3.59
N ASN A 19 4.51 -10.83 3.22
CA ASN A 19 5.31 -12.04 3.45
C ASN A 19 5.31 -13.00 2.26
N GLY A 20 5.65 -12.52 1.09
CA GLY A 20 5.77 -13.34 -0.12
C GLY A 20 4.77 -13.02 -1.22
N GLY A 21 4.04 -11.90 -1.06
CA GLY A 21 3.09 -11.41 -2.04
C GLY A 21 1.72 -12.07 -1.97
N GLU A 22 0.76 -11.49 -2.64
CA GLU A 22 -0.60 -12.00 -2.72
C GLU A 22 -0.69 -13.19 -3.68
N HIS A 23 -1.53 -14.17 -3.33
CA HIS A 23 -1.77 -15.33 -4.19
C HIS A 23 -2.79 -15.00 -5.27
N LYS A 24 -2.46 -15.32 -6.54
CA LYS A 24 -3.32 -14.99 -7.70
C LYS A 24 -4.15 -16.19 -8.12
N ILE A 25 -5.47 -15.99 -8.27
CA ILE A 25 -6.41 -16.96 -8.85
C ILE A 25 -7.10 -16.31 -10.06
N GLY A 26 -6.77 -16.77 -11.26
CA GLY A 26 -7.24 -16.16 -12.49
C GLY A 26 -6.79 -14.70 -12.59
N LYS A 27 -7.74 -13.76 -12.62
CA LYS A 27 -7.48 -12.31 -12.62
C LYS A 27 -7.51 -11.65 -11.24
N TYR A 28 -7.80 -12.41 -10.18
CA TYR A 28 -7.98 -11.91 -8.83
C TYR A 28 -6.80 -12.24 -7.93
N PHE A 29 -6.53 -11.37 -6.97
CA PHE A 29 -5.56 -11.59 -5.91
C PHE A 29 -6.30 -11.78 -4.59
N LEU A 30 -5.80 -12.69 -3.74
CA LEU A 30 -6.30 -12.93 -2.40
C LEU A 30 -5.51 -12.10 -1.40
N ASP A 31 -6.19 -11.54 -0.39
CA ASP A 31 -5.52 -10.82 0.71
C ASP A 31 -4.62 -11.77 1.52
N GLY A 32 -5.04 -13.03 1.69
CA GLY A 32 -4.26 -14.06 2.33
C GLY A 32 -4.51 -15.44 1.72
N TYR A 33 -3.49 -16.31 1.80
CA TYR A 33 -3.57 -17.67 1.28
C TYR A 33 -2.74 -18.65 2.11
N ASP A 34 -3.37 -19.74 2.55
CA ASP A 34 -2.69 -20.88 3.15
C ASP A 34 -2.55 -21.98 2.11
N ILE A 35 -1.31 -22.22 1.67
CA ILE A 35 -0.99 -23.23 0.66
C ILE A 35 -1.20 -24.66 1.17
N SER A 36 -1.08 -24.89 2.47
CA SER A 36 -1.20 -26.23 3.07
C SER A 36 -2.63 -26.77 3.04
N THR A 37 -3.60 -25.89 3.19
CA THR A 37 -5.03 -26.21 3.24
C THR A 37 -5.81 -25.77 2.01
N TYR A 38 -5.17 -25.03 1.08
CA TYR A 38 -5.82 -24.36 -0.06
C TYR A 38 -6.95 -23.42 0.39
N THR A 39 -6.70 -22.72 1.52
CA THR A 39 -7.66 -21.78 2.10
C THR A 39 -7.32 -20.33 1.71
N GLY A 40 -8.29 -19.64 1.13
CA GLY A 40 -8.22 -18.21 0.85
C GLY A 40 -8.77 -17.39 2.02
N TYR A 41 -8.26 -16.18 2.18
CA TYR A 41 -8.68 -15.20 3.19
C TYR A 41 -8.93 -13.88 2.52
N GLU A 42 -10.09 -13.28 2.79
CA GLU A 42 -10.54 -12.03 2.19
C GLU A 42 -11.08 -11.06 3.24
N PHE A 43 -10.55 -9.83 3.22
CA PHE A 43 -11.02 -8.72 4.06
C PHE A 43 -11.77 -7.71 3.21
N HIS A 44 -13.06 -7.51 3.49
CA HIS A 44 -13.93 -6.69 2.67
C HIS A 44 -14.14 -5.31 3.28
N GLY A 45 -13.49 -4.29 2.72
CA GLY A 45 -13.78 -2.89 3.04
C GLY A 45 -15.22 -2.53 2.67
N GLY A 46 -15.99 -2.02 3.64
CA GLY A 46 -17.41 -1.79 3.48
C GLY A 46 -17.79 -0.93 2.28
N MET A 47 -17.06 0.16 2.09
CA MET A 47 -17.27 1.11 0.99
C MET A 47 -16.84 0.55 -0.37
N PHE A 48 -15.79 -0.29 -0.41
CA PHE A 48 -15.22 -0.80 -1.65
C PHE A 48 -15.94 -2.03 -2.20
N HIS A 49 -16.66 -2.77 -1.34
CA HIS A 49 -17.34 -4.00 -1.71
C HIS A 49 -18.87 -3.92 -1.54
N GLY A 50 -19.39 -2.74 -1.19
CA GLY A 50 -20.84 -2.50 -1.10
C GLY A 50 -21.51 -3.22 0.06
N CYS A 51 -20.92 -3.18 1.26
CA CYS A 51 -21.42 -3.89 2.44
C CYS A 51 -22.90 -3.66 2.68
N PRO A 52 -23.76 -4.71 2.64
CA PRO A 52 -25.20 -4.55 2.79
C PRO A 52 -25.64 -4.24 4.23
N ARG A 53 -24.75 -4.41 5.22
CA ARG A 53 -24.98 -4.03 6.62
C ARG A 53 -24.76 -2.54 6.85
N CYS A 54 -23.79 -1.94 6.11
CA CYS A 54 -23.40 -0.54 6.30
C CYS A 54 -24.12 0.41 5.35
N PHE A 55 -24.54 -0.06 4.18
CA PHE A 55 -25.09 0.77 3.12
C PHE A 55 -26.38 0.20 2.52
N LYS A 56 -27.30 1.09 2.20
CA LYS A 56 -28.49 0.73 1.40
C LYS A 56 -28.06 0.50 -0.05
N SER A 57 -28.71 -0.44 -0.75
CA SER A 57 -28.39 -0.78 -2.15
C SER A 57 -28.47 0.42 -3.10
N SER A 58 -29.36 1.38 -2.81
CA SER A 58 -29.53 2.61 -3.60
C SER A 58 -28.48 3.68 -3.31
N THR A 59 -27.66 3.54 -2.28
CA THR A 59 -26.60 4.52 -1.94
C THR A 59 -25.59 4.59 -3.09
N PHE A 60 -25.31 5.80 -3.57
CA PHE A 60 -24.35 6.03 -4.65
C PHE A 60 -22.93 6.18 -4.09
N ASN A 61 -21.99 5.42 -4.63
CA ASN A 61 -20.57 5.50 -4.30
C ASN A 61 -19.88 6.47 -5.27
N THR A 62 -19.48 7.62 -4.78
CA THR A 62 -18.85 8.67 -5.60
C THR A 62 -17.47 8.30 -6.12
N ILE A 63 -16.76 7.37 -5.46
CA ILE A 63 -15.42 6.92 -5.88
C ILE A 63 -15.56 5.94 -7.06
N LYS A 64 -16.47 4.96 -6.94
CA LYS A 64 -16.68 3.95 -7.98
C LYS A 64 -17.69 4.36 -9.05
N GLN A 65 -18.38 5.49 -8.85
CA GLN A 65 -19.42 6.00 -9.75
C GLN A 65 -20.56 4.99 -10.00
N GLU A 66 -20.90 4.19 -8.96
CA GLU A 66 -21.87 3.10 -9.03
C GLU A 66 -22.71 3.03 -7.74
N THR A 67 -23.85 2.36 -7.77
CA THR A 67 -24.63 2.11 -6.55
C THR A 67 -24.00 1.00 -5.71
N MET A 68 -24.17 1.08 -4.38
CA MET A 68 -23.66 0.06 -3.46
C MET A 68 -24.23 -1.33 -3.76
N GLY A 69 -25.47 -1.42 -4.22
CA GLY A 69 -26.08 -2.68 -4.64
C GLY A 69 -25.37 -3.30 -5.84
N TYR A 70 -25.01 -2.50 -6.84
CA TYR A 70 -24.27 -2.98 -8.00
C TYR A 70 -22.85 -3.45 -7.63
N ILE A 71 -22.16 -2.66 -6.79
CA ILE A 71 -20.82 -3.02 -6.27
C ILE A 71 -20.88 -4.36 -5.51
N PHE A 72 -21.92 -4.56 -4.68
CA PHE A 72 -22.13 -5.80 -3.94
C PHE A 72 -22.37 -7.00 -4.87
N VAL A 73 -23.13 -6.84 -5.94
CA VAL A 73 -23.34 -7.90 -6.94
C VAL A 73 -22.02 -8.28 -7.62
N GLN A 74 -21.20 -7.31 -8.00
CA GLN A 74 -19.88 -7.57 -8.57
C GLN A 74 -18.96 -8.27 -7.57
N HIS A 75 -18.96 -7.84 -6.31
CA HIS A 75 -18.25 -8.50 -5.24
C HIS A 75 -18.69 -9.97 -5.10
N THR A 76 -19.99 -10.24 -5.02
CA THR A 76 -20.53 -11.58 -4.91
C THR A 76 -20.10 -12.49 -6.08
N ASN A 77 -20.12 -11.95 -7.30
CA ASN A 77 -19.64 -12.69 -8.48
C ASN A 77 -18.13 -13.05 -8.39
N ARG A 78 -17.30 -12.12 -7.87
CA ARG A 78 -15.89 -12.38 -7.58
C ARG A 78 -15.73 -13.52 -6.56
N ILE A 79 -16.45 -13.45 -5.46
CA ILE A 79 -16.40 -14.46 -4.39
C ILE A 79 -16.84 -15.84 -4.91
N ASN A 80 -17.93 -15.91 -5.66
CA ASN A 80 -18.41 -17.15 -6.27
C ASN A 80 -17.40 -17.73 -7.27
N TYR A 81 -16.64 -16.87 -7.95
CA TYR A 81 -15.55 -17.33 -8.82
C TYR A 81 -14.41 -17.95 -7.99
N LEU A 82 -13.95 -17.26 -6.95
CA LEU A 82 -12.84 -17.73 -6.09
C LEU A 82 -13.15 -19.05 -5.40
N LYS A 83 -14.38 -19.22 -4.92
CA LYS A 83 -14.85 -20.48 -4.27
C LYS A 83 -14.74 -21.72 -5.16
N LYS A 84 -14.65 -21.57 -6.48
CA LYS A 84 -14.47 -22.72 -7.39
C LYS A 84 -13.05 -23.30 -7.38
N PHE A 85 -12.06 -22.55 -6.90
CA PHE A 85 -10.65 -22.91 -6.94
C PHE A 85 -10.02 -23.11 -5.56
N LEU A 86 -10.79 -22.88 -4.50
CA LEU A 86 -10.36 -22.98 -3.12
C LEU A 86 -11.11 -24.10 -2.40
N ASN A 87 -10.43 -24.80 -1.51
CA ASN A 87 -11.09 -25.73 -0.61
C ASN A 87 -11.95 -24.99 0.40
N ASN A 88 -11.47 -23.82 0.85
CA ASN A 88 -12.20 -22.96 1.77
C ASN A 88 -11.89 -21.48 1.47
N LEU A 89 -12.86 -20.61 1.73
CA LEU A 89 -12.69 -19.15 1.67
C LEU A 89 -13.25 -18.53 2.95
N ILE A 90 -12.36 -17.95 3.73
CA ILE A 90 -12.68 -17.28 4.99
C ILE A 90 -12.77 -15.77 4.72
N GLU A 91 -13.94 -15.22 5.00
CA GLU A 91 -14.28 -13.85 4.66
C GLU A 91 -14.64 -13.07 5.93
N ILE A 92 -14.24 -11.79 5.98
CA ILE A 92 -14.69 -10.87 7.02
C ILE A 92 -14.96 -9.49 6.43
N TRP A 93 -16.02 -8.84 6.89
CA TRP A 93 -16.28 -7.44 6.59
C TRP A 93 -15.61 -6.51 7.60
N GLU A 94 -15.18 -5.35 7.13
CA GLU A 94 -14.59 -4.30 7.97
C GLU A 94 -15.43 -4.02 9.22
N CYS A 95 -16.74 -3.85 9.09
CA CYS A 95 -17.63 -3.61 10.22
C CYS A 95 -17.71 -4.79 11.23
N GLN A 96 -17.55 -6.02 10.76
CA GLN A 96 -17.47 -7.20 11.63
C GLN A 96 -16.13 -7.23 12.39
N TRP A 97 -15.04 -6.92 11.70
CA TRP A 97 -13.73 -6.82 12.29
C TRP A 97 -13.67 -5.73 13.36
N ASP A 98 -14.20 -4.55 13.06
CA ASP A 98 -14.27 -3.43 14.00
C ASP A 98 -15.08 -3.79 15.26
N GLN A 99 -16.16 -4.56 15.09
CA GLN A 99 -16.92 -5.07 16.23
C GLN A 99 -16.12 -6.08 17.04
N LEU A 100 -15.45 -7.05 16.39
CA LEU A 100 -14.61 -8.04 17.06
C LEU A 100 -13.48 -7.38 17.86
N VAL A 101 -12.83 -6.35 17.32
CA VAL A 101 -11.78 -5.60 18.01
C VAL A 101 -12.31 -4.89 19.26
N LYS A 102 -13.52 -4.33 19.19
CA LYS A 102 -14.17 -3.67 20.35
C LYS A 102 -14.54 -4.64 21.46
N GLU A 103 -15.01 -5.82 21.06
CA GLU A 103 -15.49 -6.85 22.01
C GLU A 103 -14.35 -7.68 22.62
N ASN A 104 -13.16 -7.69 22.00
CA ASN A 104 -12.03 -8.51 22.42
C ASN A 104 -10.78 -7.67 22.75
N PRO A 105 -10.57 -7.31 24.02
CA PRO A 105 -9.38 -6.55 24.44
C PRO A 105 -8.06 -7.19 24.05
N GLN A 106 -7.99 -8.52 23.98
CA GLN A 106 -6.80 -9.28 23.56
C GLN A 106 -6.38 -8.95 22.13
N ILE A 107 -7.33 -8.75 21.21
CA ILE A 107 -7.03 -8.32 19.85
C ILE A 107 -6.41 -6.91 19.87
N THR A 108 -6.97 -6.02 20.68
CA THR A 108 -6.44 -4.67 20.85
C THR A 108 -5.04 -4.67 21.43
N GLU A 109 -4.73 -5.57 22.36
CA GLU A 109 -3.41 -5.73 22.92
C GLU A 109 -2.40 -6.30 21.92
N LEU A 110 -2.80 -7.32 21.15
CA LEU A 110 -1.99 -7.84 20.02
C LEU A 110 -1.68 -6.75 19.00
N ILE A 111 -2.65 -5.89 18.70
CA ILE A 111 -2.47 -4.75 17.78
C ILE A 111 -1.48 -3.72 18.36
N LYS A 112 -1.55 -3.42 19.65
CA LYS A 112 -0.67 -2.45 20.32
C LYS A 112 0.74 -2.96 20.56
N ASN A 113 0.89 -4.24 20.87
CA ASN A 113 2.18 -4.88 21.14
C ASN A 113 2.98 -5.21 19.89
N GLU A 114 2.40 -5.00 18.71
CA GLU A 114 3.07 -5.16 17.44
C GLU A 114 4.08 -4.03 17.18
N LYS A 115 5.18 -4.03 17.96
CA LYS A 115 6.34 -3.14 17.76
C LYS A 115 7.07 -3.37 16.43
N ASP A 116 6.78 -4.47 15.75
CA ASP A 116 7.42 -4.86 14.50
C ASP A 116 6.70 -4.38 13.23
N ILE A 117 5.62 -3.64 13.36
CA ILE A 117 5.13 -2.91 12.20
C ILE A 117 6.06 -1.71 12.01
N ARG A 118 7.14 -1.91 11.28
CA ARG A 118 7.84 -0.77 10.67
C ARG A 118 6.75 0.03 9.96
N PRO A 119 6.61 1.33 10.27
CA PRO A 119 5.59 2.13 9.63
C PRO A 119 5.73 1.97 8.12
N ASP A 120 4.62 1.69 7.45
CA ASP A 120 4.61 1.60 6.00
C ASP A 120 5.28 2.88 5.44
N LEU A 121 6.15 2.71 4.44
CA LEU A 121 6.72 3.84 3.73
C LEU A 121 5.57 4.70 3.22
N LYS A 122 5.51 5.93 3.70
CA LYS A 122 4.56 6.91 3.16
C LYS A 122 5.19 7.54 1.92
N PRO A 123 4.70 7.28 0.72
CA PRO A 123 5.31 7.82 -0.51
C PRO A 123 5.44 9.34 -0.48
N ARG A 124 4.51 10.02 0.18
CA ARG A 124 4.54 11.47 0.33
C ARG A 124 5.75 11.96 1.14
N ASP A 125 6.21 11.19 2.11
CA ASP A 125 7.35 11.57 2.95
C ASP A 125 8.68 11.51 2.19
N ALA A 126 8.74 10.77 1.07
CA ALA A 126 9.89 10.69 0.18
C ALA A 126 9.89 11.79 -0.91
N LEU A 127 8.79 12.50 -1.09
CA LEU A 127 8.63 13.53 -2.13
C LEU A 127 8.97 14.92 -1.57
N PHE A 128 10.24 15.13 -1.23
CA PHE A 128 10.74 16.45 -0.88
C PHE A 128 11.18 17.20 -2.15
N GLY A 129 10.76 18.46 -2.27
CA GLY A 129 11.29 19.35 -3.28
C GLY A 129 12.79 19.63 -3.09
N GLY A 130 13.49 20.02 -4.13
CA GLY A 130 14.88 20.46 -4.04
C GLY A 130 15.02 21.69 -3.13
N ARG A 131 16.23 21.93 -2.63
CA ARG A 131 16.54 23.14 -1.87
C ARG A 131 16.35 24.37 -2.78
N THR A 132 15.45 25.27 -2.39
CA THR A 132 15.10 26.49 -3.13
C THR A 132 15.66 27.77 -2.52
N ASN A 133 16.47 27.65 -1.46
CA ASN A 133 17.07 28.79 -0.78
C ASN A 133 18.21 29.39 -1.58
N ALA A 134 18.35 30.71 -1.54
CA ALA A 134 19.49 31.39 -2.08
C ALA A 134 20.78 30.99 -1.33
N ALA A 135 21.81 30.60 -2.05
CA ALA A 135 23.11 30.32 -1.46
C ALA A 135 23.79 31.58 -0.89
N LEU A 136 23.54 32.72 -1.54
CA LEU A 136 23.95 34.06 -1.12
C LEU A 136 22.77 35.00 -1.21
N LEU A 137 22.52 35.82 -0.18
CA LEU A 137 21.46 36.84 -0.18
C LEU A 137 21.79 38.03 -1.04
N TYR A 138 23.07 38.30 -1.24
CA TYR A 138 23.58 39.39 -2.07
C TYR A 138 24.88 38.97 -2.73
N TYR A 139 25.00 39.25 -4.02
CA TYR A 139 26.23 39.06 -4.78
C TYR A 139 26.40 40.19 -5.80
N LYS A 140 27.57 40.80 -5.81
CA LYS A 140 27.99 41.79 -6.82
C LYS A 140 29.04 41.15 -7.73
N ALA A 141 28.69 41.01 -9.00
CA ALA A 141 29.63 40.49 -10.00
C ALA A 141 30.90 41.37 -10.08
N LYS A 142 32.06 40.72 -10.14
CA LYS A 142 33.37 41.37 -10.38
C LYS A 142 33.48 41.77 -11.86
N TRP A 143 34.47 42.57 -12.20
CA TRP A 143 34.66 43.09 -13.54
C TRP A 143 34.72 42.04 -14.66
N ASN A 144 35.17 40.83 -14.35
CA ASN A 144 35.30 39.70 -15.28
C ASN A 144 34.18 38.65 -15.14
N GLU A 145 33.20 38.89 -14.29
CA GLU A 145 32.09 37.97 -14.03
C GLU A 145 30.78 38.51 -14.61
N LYS A 146 29.90 37.59 -14.99
CA LYS A 146 28.53 37.91 -15.43
C LYS A 146 27.54 37.04 -14.68
N ILE A 147 26.52 37.66 -14.11
CA ILE A 147 25.37 36.95 -13.55
C ILE A 147 24.43 36.58 -14.71
N LYS A 148 24.10 35.31 -14.81
CA LYS A 148 23.10 34.81 -15.76
C LYS A 148 21.90 34.28 -15.00
N TYR A 149 20.73 34.61 -15.44
CA TYR A 149 19.47 33.97 -15.05
C TYR A 149 19.18 32.87 -16.05
N VAL A 150 18.96 31.65 -15.54
CA VAL A 150 18.66 30.46 -16.37
C VAL A 150 17.38 29.84 -15.83
N ASP A 151 16.42 29.61 -16.70
CA ASP A 151 15.18 28.92 -16.39
C ASP A 151 15.01 27.69 -17.30
N PHE A 152 14.44 26.63 -16.75
CA PHE A 152 14.11 25.42 -17.50
C PHE A 152 12.63 25.42 -17.87
N THR A 153 12.33 25.79 -19.09
CA THR A 153 10.95 25.84 -19.59
C THR A 153 10.35 24.43 -19.63
N SER A 154 9.17 24.29 -19.05
CA SER A 154 8.38 23.05 -19.11
C SER A 154 9.10 21.79 -18.58
N VAL A 155 9.89 21.91 -17.52
CA VAL A 155 10.61 20.74 -16.92
C VAL A 155 9.65 19.63 -16.55
N TYR A 156 8.55 19.91 -15.84
CA TYR A 156 7.59 18.88 -15.45
C TYR A 156 6.97 18.14 -16.65
N PRO A 157 6.41 18.81 -17.65
CA PRO A 157 5.92 18.13 -18.86
C PRO A 157 6.98 17.33 -19.59
N SER A 158 8.22 17.81 -19.65
CA SER A 158 9.34 17.09 -20.26
C SER A 158 9.66 15.81 -19.52
N VAL A 159 9.78 15.86 -18.18
CA VAL A 159 10.01 14.70 -17.33
C VAL A 159 8.86 13.69 -17.45
N MET A 160 7.61 14.16 -17.42
CA MET A 160 6.43 13.31 -17.57
C MET A 160 6.39 12.57 -18.92
N LYS A 161 6.93 13.19 -19.97
CA LYS A 161 6.97 12.60 -21.32
C LYS A 161 8.12 11.60 -21.50
N THR A 162 9.28 11.86 -20.90
CA THR A 162 10.53 11.15 -21.25
C THR A 162 11.02 10.20 -20.16
N CYS A 163 10.64 10.41 -18.91
CA CYS A 163 11.10 9.57 -17.82
C CYS A 163 10.24 8.33 -17.62
N LYS A 164 10.83 7.32 -16.97
CA LYS A 164 10.12 6.09 -16.58
C LYS A 164 9.38 6.32 -15.27
N PHE A 165 8.15 5.84 -15.18
CA PHE A 165 7.32 5.90 -13.99
C PHE A 165 6.91 4.48 -13.58
N PRO A 166 6.83 4.17 -12.27
CA PRO A 166 6.36 2.88 -11.82
C PRO A 166 4.87 2.71 -12.16
N VAL A 167 4.50 1.51 -12.57
CA VAL A 167 3.11 1.14 -12.89
C VAL A 167 2.71 -0.09 -12.08
N GLY A 168 1.52 -0.09 -11.53
CA GLY A 168 1.00 -1.19 -10.73
C GLY A 168 1.26 -1.03 -9.23
N PHE A 169 1.15 -2.14 -8.50
CA PHE A 169 1.36 -2.14 -7.06
C PHE A 169 2.83 -2.36 -6.72
N PRO A 170 3.38 -1.60 -5.74
CA PRO A 170 4.76 -1.79 -5.30
C PRO A 170 4.92 -3.13 -4.56
N GLN A 171 6.06 -3.76 -4.73
CA GLN A 171 6.49 -4.86 -3.89
C GLN A 171 7.15 -4.28 -2.64
N VAL A 172 6.67 -4.67 -1.46
CA VAL A 172 7.28 -4.29 -0.18
C VAL A 172 8.35 -5.32 0.18
N ILE A 173 9.60 -4.86 0.32
CA ILE A 173 10.75 -5.68 0.71
C ILE A 173 11.19 -5.19 2.09
N SER A 174 11.18 -6.06 3.10
CA SER A 174 11.51 -5.75 4.48
C SER A 174 12.79 -6.42 4.98
N GLU A 175 13.31 -7.39 4.23
CA GLU A 175 14.49 -8.20 4.61
C GLU A 175 15.20 -8.74 3.37
N ASN A 176 16.41 -9.26 3.56
CA ASN A 176 17.22 -9.84 2.48
C ASN A 176 17.42 -8.88 1.31
N PHE A 177 17.82 -7.65 1.62
CA PHE A 177 18.03 -6.61 0.60
C PHE A 177 19.18 -6.97 -0.33
N ASP A 178 18.94 -6.79 -1.62
CA ASP A 178 19.96 -6.84 -2.67
C ASP A 178 20.65 -5.47 -2.84
N SER A 179 21.54 -5.35 -3.81
CA SER A 179 22.18 -4.06 -4.14
C SER A 179 21.12 -3.00 -4.44
N ILE A 180 21.34 -1.78 -3.96
CA ILE A 180 20.43 -0.63 -4.16
C ILE A 180 20.14 -0.38 -5.65
N ASP A 181 21.11 -0.69 -6.52
CA ASP A 181 21.00 -0.48 -7.96
C ASP A 181 19.98 -1.41 -8.65
N ASN A 182 19.57 -2.49 -7.95
CA ASN A 182 18.61 -3.46 -8.45
C ASN A 182 17.17 -3.07 -8.16
N TYR A 183 16.93 -1.94 -7.47
CA TYR A 183 15.61 -1.49 -7.09
C TYR A 183 15.19 -0.22 -7.82
N PHE A 184 13.92 -0.15 -8.16
CA PHE A 184 13.28 1.06 -8.65
C PHE A 184 12.09 1.37 -7.76
N GLY A 185 12.22 2.36 -6.88
CA GLY A 185 11.16 2.68 -5.93
C GLY A 185 11.61 3.59 -4.80
N LEU A 186 10.98 3.45 -3.63
CA LEU A 186 11.27 4.21 -2.43
C LEU A 186 12.02 3.35 -1.43
N ILE A 187 13.04 3.91 -0.81
CA ILE A 187 13.87 3.26 0.21
C ILE A 187 13.82 4.07 1.50
N HIS A 188 13.61 3.39 2.62
CA HIS A 188 13.84 3.95 3.95
C HIS A 188 15.22 3.51 4.43
N CYS A 189 16.17 4.42 4.49
CA CYS A 189 17.56 4.14 4.87
C CYS A 189 18.09 5.17 5.87
N GLN A 190 19.17 4.80 6.55
CA GLN A 190 19.97 5.71 7.34
C GLN A 190 21.26 5.99 6.57
N LEU A 191 21.55 7.26 6.32
CA LEU A 191 22.76 7.69 5.64
C LEU A 191 23.79 8.18 6.67
N LEU A 192 25.00 7.67 6.58
CA LEU A 192 26.16 8.17 7.31
C LEU A 192 26.93 9.11 6.37
N PRO A 193 27.03 10.40 6.67
CA PRO A 193 27.85 11.30 5.87
C PRO A 193 29.33 10.93 6.00
N PRO A 194 30.13 11.14 4.95
CA PRO A 194 31.60 10.97 5.05
C PRO A 194 32.17 11.88 6.16
N GLN A 195 33.15 11.36 6.88
CA GLN A 195 33.72 12.08 8.04
C GLN A 195 34.53 13.34 7.66
N ASN A 196 34.78 13.56 6.38
CA ASN A 196 35.70 14.61 5.87
C ASN A 196 35.00 15.66 4.99
N ILE A 197 33.74 15.98 5.27
CA ILE A 197 33.04 17.11 4.63
C ILE A 197 32.80 18.20 5.67
#